data_8cc607b304a492c2c162686e7b53b12c
#
_entry.id   8cc607b304a492c2c162686e7b53b12c
#
_cell.length_a   1.000
_cell.length_b   1.000
_cell.length_c   1.000
_cell.angle_alpha   90.00
_cell.angle_beta   90.00
_cell.angle_gamma   90.00
#
_symmetry.space_group_name_H-M   'P 1'
#
loop_
_entity.id
_entity.type
_entity.pdbx_description
1 polymer ?
#
loop_
_entity_poly.entity_id
_entity_poly.type
_entity_poly.pdbx_seq_one_letter_code
_entity_poly.pdbx_strand_id
1 'polypeptide(L)'
;MLQSIPTTETITSPSNARVRSTMKLRDATARRQTGLTLIDGQREIQRCLTAKKEIVEIFFEADRLSSLPDTEQEIFASLLHQASAQGCSLTSLSSRPFSKIAFGNRNEGLVAVARFQADLVEDFKPRPDAPIFILEGIEKPGNLGAIFRTADAAGFGGIIICGKGTDASNPAVIRASLGTVFSMPVACDTTPTVMQWCISRKQNIVAATPNGTTPWHAVEFANQPAILLGSEANGLSSLWLEADTKKKIALETVALPMLGLADSLNVSATAAVLAYESLRQREL
;
A
#
# COMPACT_ATOMS: atom_id res chain seq x y z
N MET A 1 10.14 8.11 32.11
CA MET A 1 9.69 8.64 30.79
C MET A 1 8.28 8.15 30.39
N LEU A 2 7.93 6.89 30.54
CA LEU A 2 6.57 6.39 30.21
C LEU A 2 5.46 7.00 31.08
N GLN A 3 5.76 7.48 32.30
CA GLN A 3 4.80 8.13 33.20
C GLN A 3 4.27 9.50 32.72
N SER A 4 4.87 10.07 31.68
CA SER A 4 4.46 11.37 31.11
C SER A 4 3.60 11.25 29.85
N ILE A 5 3.25 10.03 29.39
CA ILE A 5 2.39 9.84 28.23
C ILE A 5 0.95 10.19 28.63
N PRO A 6 0.31 11.18 28.00
CA PRO A 6 -1.07 11.55 28.31
C PRO A 6 -2.02 10.44 27.84
N THR A 7 -2.37 9.53 28.72
CA THR A 7 -3.34 8.47 28.44
C THR A 7 -4.72 8.88 28.90
N THR A 8 -5.73 8.59 28.11
CA THR A 8 -7.14 8.86 28.47
C THR A 8 -7.68 7.84 29.47
N GLU A 9 -7.35 6.57 29.30
CA GLU A 9 -7.78 5.46 30.17
C GLU A 9 -7.01 4.17 29.85
N THR A 10 -7.11 3.17 30.75
CA THR A 10 -6.65 1.80 30.49
C THR A 10 -7.84 0.87 30.31
N ILE A 11 -7.95 0.25 29.13
CA ILE A 11 -9.00 -0.71 28.82
C ILE A 11 -8.53 -2.12 29.17
N THR A 12 -9.26 -2.81 30.03
CA THR A 12 -8.96 -4.18 30.46
C THR A 12 -9.92 -5.22 29.86
N SER A 13 -11.09 -4.78 29.36
CA SER A 13 -12.09 -5.68 28.81
C SER A 13 -11.95 -5.86 27.30
N PRO A 14 -11.81 -7.10 26.80
CA PRO A 14 -11.80 -7.38 25.36
C PRO A 14 -13.17 -7.17 24.68
N SER A 15 -14.24 -7.02 25.46
CA SER A 15 -15.58 -6.70 24.96
C SER A 15 -15.85 -5.18 24.89
N ASN A 16 -14.86 -4.34 25.19
CA ASN A 16 -14.97 -2.89 25.05
C ASN A 16 -15.36 -2.52 23.60
N ALA A 17 -16.24 -1.53 23.45
CA ALA A 17 -16.77 -1.12 22.16
C ALA A 17 -15.68 -0.64 21.19
N ARG A 18 -14.66 0.09 21.71
CA ARG A 18 -13.51 0.58 20.91
C ARG A 18 -12.65 -0.57 20.40
N VAL A 19 -12.38 -1.57 21.23
CA VAL A 19 -11.66 -2.79 20.83
C VAL A 19 -12.41 -3.52 19.71
N ARG A 20 -13.72 -3.68 19.86
CA ARG A 20 -14.55 -4.36 18.85
C ARG A 20 -14.65 -3.59 17.54
N SER A 21 -14.77 -2.26 17.57
CA SER A 21 -14.79 -1.45 16.35
C SER A 21 -13.45 -1.49 15.63
N THR A 22 -12.34 -1.45 16.37
CA THR A 22 -10.99 -1.59 15.80
C THR A 22 -10.78 -2.95 15.14
N MET A 23 -11.22 -4.03 15.75
CA MET A 23 -11.17 -5.37 15.14
C MET A 23 -11.90 -5.46 13.79
N LYS A 24 -13.05 -4.76 13.66
CA LYS A 24 -13.84 -4.74 12.41
C LYS A 24 -13.07 -4.13 11.23
N LEU A 25 -12.07 -3.30 11.47
CA LEU A 25 -11.25 -2.71 10.40
C LEU A 25 -10.36 -3.74 9.66
N ARG A 26 -10.32 -4.98 10.11
CA ARG A 26 -9.78 -6.10 9.32
C ARG A 26 -10.65 -6.42 8.10
N ASP A 27 -11.95 -6.12 8.18
CA ASP A 27 -12.91 -6.31 7.10
C ASP A 27 -12.90 -5.13 6.12
N ALA A 28 -12.86 -5.44 4.81
CA ALA A 28 -12.82 -4.43 3.75
C ALA A 28 -14.10 -3.57 3.71
N THR A 29 -15.25 -4.13 4.07
CA THR A 29 -16.52 -3.41 4.09
C THR A 29 -16.50 -2.34 5.19
N ALA A 30 -16.02 -2.69 6.38
CA ALA A 30 -15.87 -1.74 7.48
C ALA A 30 -14.90 -0.61 7.14
N ARG A 31 -13.77 -0.91 6.51
CA ARG A 31 -12.82 0.13 6.06
C ARG A 31 -13.44 1.08 5.05
N ARG A 32 -14.12 0.55 4.04
CA ARG A 32 -14.81 1.38 3.03
C ARG A 32 -15.88 2.28 3.62
N GLN A 33 -16.66 1.78 4.59
CA GLN A 33 -17.74 2.54 5.22
C GLN A 33 -17.22 3.65 6.14
N THR A 34 -16.09 3.43 6.81
CA THR A 34 -15.56 4.36 7.81
C THR A 34 -14.44 5.27 7.28
N GLY A 35 -13.79 4.90 6.18
CA GLY A 35 -12.56 5.54 5.72
C GLY A 35 -11.37 5.31 6.64
N LEU A 36 -11.48 4.36 7.59
CA LEU A 36 -10.45 4.05 8.59
C LEU A 36 -9.76 2.75 8.24
N THR A 37 -8.50 2.65 8.62
CA THR A 37 -7.72 1.42 8.55
C THR A 37 -7.00 1.15 9.87
N LEU A 38 -6.48 -0.07 9.99
CA LEU A 38 -5.70 -0.54 11.13
C LEU A 38 -4.25 -0.68 10.72
N ILE A 39 -3.36 -0.11 11.51
CA ILE A 39 -1.90 -0.17 11.33
C ILE A 39 -1.32 -0.93 12.52
N ASP A 40 -0.63 -2.04 12.26
CA ASP A 40 0.07 -2.82 13.28
C ASP A 40 1.57 -2.79 12.98
N GLY A 41 2.31 -2.14 13.85
CA GLY A 41 3.77 -2.01 13.77
C GLY A 41 4.27 -0.59 13.91
N GLN A 42 5.36 -0.45 14.64
CA GLN A 42 5.98 0.85 14.95
C GLN A 42 6.43 1.61 13.70
N ARG A 43 7.07 0.90 12.77
CA ARG A 43 7.58 1.49 11.51
C ARG A 43 6.47 2.03 10.63
N GLU A 44 5.41 1.26 10.48
CA GLU A 44 4.24 1.59 9.67
C GLU A 44 3.52 2.81 10.26
N ILE A 45 3.37 2.87 11.58
CA ILE A 45 2.80 4.03 12.31
C ILE A 45 3.70 5.25 12.13
N GLN A 46 5.03 5.11 12.29
CA GLN A 46 5.97 6.21 12.10
C GLN A 46 5.91 6.78 10.68
N ARG A 47 5.81 5.92 9.66
CA ARG A 47 5.67 6.36 8.26
C ARG A 47 4.34 7.06 7.98
N CYS A 48 3.25 6.58 8.59
CA CYS A 48 1.95 7.24 8.54
C CYS A 48 2.02 8.66 9.10
N LEU A 49 2.63 8.85 10.27
CA LEU A 49 2.87 10.16 10.91
C LEU A 49 3.76 11.07 10.04
N THR A 50 4.85 10.54 9.50
CA THR A 50 5.78 11.27 8.63
C THR A 50 5.09 11.73 7.34
N ALA A 51 4.20 10.89 6.78
CA ALA A 51 3.37 11.23 5.62
C ALA A 51 2.21 12.19 5.96
N LYS A 52 2.12 12.66 7.20
CA LYS A 52 1.07 13.56 7.71
C LYS A 52 -0.36 13.02 7.48
N LYS A 53 -0.52 11.71 7.50
CA LYS A 53 -1.83 11.08 7.49
C LYS A 53 -2.42 11.13 8.90
N GLU A 54 -3.73 11.36 8.99
CA GLU A 54 -4.43 11.46 10.26
C GLU A 54 -4.46 10.11 10.97
N ILE A 55 -3.80 10.02 12.13
CA ILE A 55 -3.97 8.90 13.07
C ILE A 55 -5.00 9.33 14.11
N VAL A 56 -6.11 8.63 14.15
CA VAL A 56 -7.23 8.91 15.06
C VAL A 56 -6.90 8.45 16.47
N GLU A 57 -6.31 7.25 16.57
CA GLU A 57 -6.05 6.64 17.88
C GLU A 57 -4.88 5.65 17.78
N ILE A 58 -4.05 5.63 18.81
CA ILE A 58 -3.05 4.58 19.03
C ILE A 58 -3.39 3.83 20.31
N PHE A 59 -3.52 2.52 20.16
CA PHE A 59 -3.59 1.56 21.26
C PHE A 59 -2.21 1.01 21.54
N PHE A 60 -1.83 0.95 22.82
CA PHE A 60 -0.56 0.39 23.24
C PHE A 60 -0.69 -0.51 24.46
N GLU A 61 0.19 -1.51 24.57
CA GLU A 61 0.25 -2.45 25.67
C GLU A 61 1.30 -1.97 26.68
N ALA A 62 0.84 -1.32 27.79
CA ALA A 62 1.73 -0.67 28.75
C ALA A 62 2.74 -1.64 29.40
N ASP A 63 2.28 -2.84 29.80
CA ASP A 63 3.13 -3.85 30.44
C ASP A 63 4.28 -4.28 29.53
N ARG A 64 3.99 -4.42 28.22
CA ARG A 64 5.01 -4.75 27.22
C ARG A 64 6.01 -3.61 27.05
N LEU A 65 5.54 -2.37 26.97
CA LEU A 65 6.43 -1.20 26.85
C LEU A 65 7.41 -1.12 28.00
N SER A 66 6.95 -1.38 29.21
CA SER A 66 7.78 -1.37 30.43
C SER A 66 8.81 -2.50 30.45
N SER A 67 8.65 -3.55 29.65
CA SER A 67 9.58 -4.69 29.54
C SER A 67 10.63 -4.55 28.45
N LEU A 68 10.54 -3.51 27.59
CA LEU A 68 11.51 -3.25 26.55
C LEU A 68 12.82 -2.68 27.11
N PRO A 69 13.97 -2.84 26.40
CA PRO A 69 15.19 -2.10 26.71
C PRO A 69 14.97 -0.58 26.69
N ASP A 70 15.71 0.17 27.50
CA ASP A 70 15.54 1.62 27.65
C ASP A 70 15.58 2.37 26.30
N THR A 71 16.46 2.00 25.39
CA THR A 71 16.56 2.60 24.05
C THR A 71 15.30 2.39 23.21
N GLU A 72 14.66 1.22 23.31
CA GLU A 72 13.41 0.95 22.63
C GLU A 72 12.24 1.69 23.29
N GLN A 73 12.24 1.80 24.64
CA GLN A 73 11.25 2.60 25.37
C GLN A 73 11.30 4.07 24.93
N GLU A 74 12.49 4.64 24.73
CA GLU A 74 12.66 6.02 24.26
C GLU A 74 12.10 6.23 22.85
N ILE A 75 12.35 5.31 21.93
CA ILE A 75 11.81 5.37 20.56
C ILE A 75 10.28 5.31 20.60
N PHE A 76 9.73 4.42 21.43
CA PHE A 76 8.28 4.29 21.61
C PHE A 76 7.65 5.56 22.21
N ALA A 77 8.24 6.08 23.28
CA ALA A 77 7.77 7.31 23.92
C ALA A 77 7.80 8.49 22.94
N SER A 78 8.87 8.62 22.17
CA SER A 78 8.99 9.65 21.13
C SER A 78 7.87 9.56 20.08
N LEU A 79 7.58 8.35 19.59
CA LEU A 79 6.49 8.11 18.63
C LEU A 79 5.13 8.50 19.22
N LEU A 80 4.82 8.10 20.45
CA LEU A 80 3.57 8.44 21.13
C LEU A 80 3.44 9.94 21.38
N HIS A 81 4.52 10.60 21.79
CA HIS A 81 4.54 12.07 21.94
C HIS A 81 4.30 12.79 20.61
N GLN A 82 4.97 12.33 19.53
CA GLN A 82 4.74 12.89 18.19
C GLN A 82 3.29 12.72 17.74
N ALA A 83 2.69 11.54 17.96
CA ALA A 83 1.30 11.27 17.62
C ALA A 83 0.35 12.15 18.43
N SER A 84 0.56 12.27 19.75
CA SER A 84 -0.24 13.13 20.63
C SER A 84 -0.17 14.60 20.21
N ALA A 85 1.01 15.10 19.83
CA ALA A 85 1.21 16.46 19.33
C ALA A 85 0.45 16.74 18.00
N GLN A 86 0.13 15.67 17.24
CA GLN A 86 -0.70 15.75 16.04
C GLN A 86 -2.19 15.53 16.31
N GLY A 87 -2.61 15.49 17.56
CA GLY A 87 -4.02 15.34 17.97
C GLY A 87 -4.52 13.90 18.09
N CYS A 88 -3.62 12.91 17.99
CA CYS A 88 -3.98 11.50 18.14
C CYS A 88 -4.34 11.16 19.57
N SER A 89 -5.42 10.40 19.78
CA SER A 89 -5.78 9.84 21.09
C SER A 89 -4.87 8.65 21.43
N LEU A 90 -4.42 8.58 22.69
CA LEU A 90 -3.58 7.49 23.18
C LEU A 90 -4.35 6.67 24.22
N THR A 91 -4.46 5.36 24.01
CA THR A 91 -5.20 4.45 24.87
C THR A 91 -4.37 3.25 25.28
N SER A 92 -4.19 3.09 26.57
CA SER A 92 -3.53 1.90 27.13
C SER A 92 -4.48 0.69 27.10
N LEU A 93 -3.98 -0.47 26.72
CA LEU A 93 -4.69 -1.74 26.80
C LEU A 93 -3.90 -2.72 27.66
N SER A 94 -4.60 -3.55 28.45
CA SER A 94 -3.98 -4.76 29.00
C SER A 94 -3.78 -5.81 27.87
N SER A 95 -2.96 -6.82 28.12
CA SER A 95 -2.55 -7.84 27.13
C SER A 95 -3.74 -8.54 26.47
N ARG A 96 -4.81 -8.82 27.21
CA ARG A 96 -5.98 -9.55 26.70
C ARG A 96 -6.79 -8.79 25.64
N PRO A 97 -7.22 -7.53 25.82
CA PRO A 97 -7.84 -6.75 24.74
C PRO A 97 -6.83 -6.38 23.63
N PHE A 98 -5.55 -6.14 23.95
CA PHE A 98 -4.53 -5.83 22.95
C PHE A 98 -4.36 -6.98 21.95
N SER A 99 -4.26 -8.23 22.42
CA SER A 99 -4.14 -9.41 21.56
C SER A 99 -5.31 -9.59 20.58
N LYS A 100 -6.47 -8.96 20.83
CA LYS A 100 -7.61 -8.97 19.90
C LYS A 100 -7.43 -8.05 18.72
N ILE A 101 -6.76 -6.92 18.89
CA ILE A 101 -6.57 -5.93 17.82
C ILE A 101 -5.25 -6.10 17.08
N ALA A 102 -4.18 -6.54 17.76
CA ALA A 102 -2.91 -6.89 17.12
C ALA A 102 -3.10 -8.03 16.13
N PHE A 103 -2.40 -7.98 15.00
CA PHE A 103 -2.44 -9.05 14.01
C PHE A 103 -1.03 -9.38 13.49
N GLY A 104 -0.87 -10.64 13.04
CA GLY A 104 0.43 -11.14 12.62
C GLY A 104 1.29 -11.63 13.78
N ASN A 105 2.49 -12.16 13.45
CA ASN A 105 3.37 -12.81 14.41
C ASN A 105 4.28 -11.85 15.19
N ARG A 106 4.24 -10.54 14.87
CA ARG A 106 5.00 -9.52 15.58
C ARG A 106 4.07 -8.78 16.51
N ASN A 107 4.17 -9.05 17.79
CA ASN A 107 3.53 -8.20 18.79
C ASN A 107 4.53 -7.10 19.18
N GLU A 108 4.46 -5.96 18.52
CA GLU A 108 5.30 -4.80 18.82
C GLU A 108 4.70 -3.90 19.92
N GLY A 109 3.51 -4.25 20.43
CA GLY A 109 2.85 -3.51 21.49
C GLY A 109 2.17 -2.21 21.05
N LEU A 110 2.04 -1.96 19.75
CA LEU A 110 1.38 -0.80 19.16
C LEU A 110 0.43 -1.18 18.03
N VAL A 111 -0.77 -0.63 18.06
CA VAL A 111 -1.75 -0.69 16.96
C VAL A 111 -2.40 0.68 16.82
N ALA A 112 -2.43 1.23 15.61
CA ALA A 112 -3.08 2.50 15.32
C ALA A 112 -4.33 2.34 14.46
N VAL A 113 -5.27 3.25 14.63
CA VAL A 113 -6.39 3.49 13.72
C VAL A 113 -6.12 4.80 13.00
N ALA A 114 -6.04 4.76 11.69
CA ALA A 114 -5.74 5.92 10.86
C ALA A 114 -6.82 6.13 9.79
N ARG A 115 -7.00 7.37 9.37
CA ARG A 115 -7.81 7.72 8.21
C ARG A 115 -6.97 7.50 6.96
N PHE A 116 -7.39 6.54 6.13
CA PHE A 116 -6.70 6.24 4.89
C PHE A 116 -7.65 5.60 3.87
N GLN A 117 -7.78 6.29 2.76
CA GLN A 117 -8.54 5.83 1.59
C GLN A 117 -7.78 6.27 0.34
N ALA A 118 -7.79 5.42 -0.69
CA ALA A 118 -7.26 5.79 -2.00
C ALA A 118 -8.19 6.83 -2.65
N ASP A 119 -7.62 7.74 -3.41
CA ASP A 119 -8.36 8.72 -4.20
C ASP A 119 -9.14 8.02 -5.34
N LEU A 120 -10.13 8.70 -5.92
CA LEU A 120 -10.64 8.33 -7.23
C LEU A 120 -9.61 8.71 -8.30
N VAL A 121 -9.65 8.01 -9.44
CA VAL A 121 -8.64 8.26 -10.50
C VAL A 121 -8.72 9.67 -11.09
N GLU A 122 -9.87 10.34 -11.04
CA GLU A 122 -10.04 11.73 -11.47
C GLU A 122 -9.25 12.72 -10.60
N ASP A 123 -9.14 12.42 -9.31
CA ASP A 123 -8.39 13.22 -8.32
C ASP A 123 -6.93 12.81 -8.19
N PHE A 124 -6.52 11.77 -8.91
CA PHE A 124 -5.16 11.22 -8.82
C PHE A 124 -4.12 12.23 -9.32
N LYS A 125 -3.20 12.58 -8.44
CA LYS A 125 -2.08 13.50 -8.69
C LYS A 125 -0.77 12.77 -8.47
N PRO A 126 -0.25 12.03 -9.46
CA PRO A 126 1.06 11.42 -9.37
C PRO A 126 2.14 12.47 -9.23
N ARG A 127 3.28 12.11 -8.64
CA ARG A 127 4.46 12.99 -8.67
C ARG A 127 4.84 13.26 -10.13
N PRO A 128 5.15 14.50 -10.49
CA PRO A 128 5.56 14.85 -11.85
C PRO A 128 6.87 14.14 -12.21
N ASP A 129 7.08 13.96 -13.48
CA ASP A 129 8.33 13.42 -14.06
C ASP A 129 8.73 12.04 -13.49
N ALA A 130 7.74 11.22 -13.19
CA ALA A 130 7.94 9.86 -12.66
C ALA A 130 6.90 8.89 -13.26
N PRO A 131 7.31 7.66 -13.59
CA PRO A 131 6.39 6.63 -14.06
C PRO A 131 5.38 6.24 -12.98
N ILE A 132 4.28 5.64 -13.38
CA ILE A 132 3.27 5.11 -12.46
C ILE A 132 3.06 3.61 -12.69
N PHE A 133 2.56 2.93 -11.67
CA PHE A 133 1.97 1.61 -11.86
C PHE A 133 0.46 1.69 -12.03
N ILE A 134 -0.08 0.86 -12.94
CA ILE A 134 -1.51 0.52 -13.01
C ILE A 134 -1.62 -0.97 -12.70
N LEU A 135 -2.35 -1.31 -11.65
CA LEU A 135 -2.45 -2.66 -11.10
C LEU A 135 -3.88 -3.15 -11.23
N GLU A 136 -4.12 -4.10 -12.13
CA GLU A 136 -5.46 -4.66 -12.33
C GLU A 136 -5.61 -6.00 -11.62
N GLY A 137 -6.54 -6.06 -10.67
CA GLY A 137 -6.97 -7.31 -10.06
C GLY A 137 -5.94 -7.99 -9.17
N ILE A 138 -5.01 -7.27 -8.55
CA ILE A 138 -4.03 -7.86 -7.64
C ILE A 138 -4.74 -8.35 -6.36
N GLU A 139 -4.77 -9.67 -6.15
CA GLU A 139 -5.55 -10.28 -5.08
C GLU A 139 -4.75 -10.42 -3.78
N LYS A 140 -3.46 -10.77 -3.86
CA LYS A 140 -2.63 -11.06 -2.69
C LYS A 140 -2.10 -9.77 -2.04
N PRO A 141 -2.45 -9.50 -0.76
CA PRO A 141 -1.96 -8.31 -0.06
C PRO A 141 -0.43 -8.20 -0.02
N GLY A 142 0.26 -9.35 0.08
CA GLY A 142 1.72 -9.40 0.06
C GLY A 142 2.31 -8.88 -1.25
N ASN A 143 1.71 -9.23 -2.39
CA ASN A 143 2.16 -8.77 -3.71
C ASN A 143 1.91 -7.28 -3.87
N LEU A 144 0.71 -6.80 -3.53
CA LEU A 144 0.41 -5.36 -3.59
C LEU A 144 1.35 -4.55 -2.70
N GLY A 145 1.59 -5.00 -1.45
CA GLY A 145 2.53 -4.33 -0.55
C GLY A 145 3.97 -4.35 -1.05
N ALA A 146 4.43 -5.44 -1.66
CA ALA A 146 5.76 -5.53 -2.27
C ALA A 146 5.89 -4.56 -3.46
N ILE A 147 4.84 -4.40 -4.27
CA ILE A 147 4.83 -3.43 -5.38
C ILE A 147 4.91 -2.00 -4.85
N PHE A 148 4.20 -1.65 -3.77
CA PHE A 148 4.35 -0.34 -3.12
C PHE A 148 5.79 -0.06 -2.67
N ARG A 149 6.49 -1.06 -2.12
CA ARG A 149 7.90 -0.92 -1.73
C ARG A 149 8.81 -0.71 -2.94
N THR A 150 8.59 -1.48 -4.00
CA THR A 150 9.34 -1.35 -5.25
C THR A 150 9.13 0.02 -5.88
N ALA A 151 7.89 0.47 -5.96
CA ALA A 151 7.53 1.78 -6.51
C ALA A 151 8.17 2.93 -5.73
N ASP A 152 8.14 2.87 -4.39
CA ASP A 152 8.81 3.85 -3.52
C ASP A 152 10.33 3.84 -3.75
N ALA A 153 10.95 2.66 -3.77
CA ALA A 153 12.39 2.51 -3.94
C ALA A 153 12.90 2.94 -5.33
N ALA A 154 12.11 2.72 -6.38
CA ALA A 154 12.45 3.08 -7.75
C ALA A 154 11.95 4.48 -8.17
N GLY A 155 11.44 5.28 -7.24
CA GLY A 155 11.03 6.66 -7.48
C GLY A 155 9.80 6.80 -8.39
N PHE A 156 8.83 5.89 -8.28
CA PHE A 156 7.57 5.99 -9.02
C PHE A 156 6.70 7.14 -8.49
N GLY A 157 5.92 7.76 -9.38
CA GLY A 157 5.07 8.89 -9.08
C GLY A 157 3.78 8.53 -8.35
N GLY A 158 3.33 7.28 -8.47
CA GLY A 158 2.11 6.80 -7.82
C GLY A 158 1.64 5.45 -8.34
N ILE A 159 0.55 4.97 -7.75
CA ILE A 159 -0.07 3.69 -8.11
C ILE A 159 -1.57 3.87 -8.32
N ILE A 160 -2.09 3.34 -9.42
CA ILE A 160 -3.52 3.20 -9.68
C ILE A 160 -3.88 1.72 -9.52
N ILE A 161 -4.88 1.44 -8.70
CA ILE A 161 -5.42 0.09 -8.49
C ILE A 161 -6.78 0.02 -9.18
N CYS A 162 -7.02 -1.02 -9.98
CA CYS A 162 -8.32 -1.24 -10.62
C CYS A 162 -8.72 -2.72 -10.64
N GLY A 163 -9.95 -2.97 -11.02
CA GLY A 163 -10.50 -4.32 -11.04
C GLY A 163 -10.81 -4.89 -9.65
N LYS A 164 -11.12 -6.18 -9.59
CA LYS A 164 -11.40 -6.89 -8.34
C LYS A 164 -10.09 -7.40 -7.73
N GLY A 165 -9.80 -7.00 -6.51
CA GLY A 165 -8.58 -7.40 -5.82
C GLY A 165 -8.56 -6.90 -4.38
N THR A 166 -7.37 -6.90 -3.79
CA THR A 166 -7.16 -6.29 -2.48
C THR A 166 -7.04 -4.78 -2.59
N ASP A 167 -7.34 -4.08 -1.51
CA ASP A 167 -7.28 -2.60 -1.45
C ASP A 167 -6.02 -2.10 -0.72
N ALA A 168 -5.59 -0.88 -1.01
CA ALA A 168 -4.42 -0.25 -0.40
C ALA A 168 -4.58 -0.04 1.11
N SER A 169 -5.81 0.09 1.61
CA SER A 169 -6.11 0.26 3.04
C SER A 169 -6.12 -1.06 3.82
N ASN A 170 -5.92 -2.20 3.15
CA ASN A 170 -5.84 -3.49 3.84
C ASN A 170 -4.63 -3.51 4.78
N PRO A 171 -4.83 -3.82 6.09
CA PRO A 171 -3.74 -3.87 7.07
C PRO A 171 -2.57 -4.76 6.66
N ALA A 172 -2.84 -5.86 5.94
CA ALA A 172 -1.79 -6.74 5.43
C ALA A 172 -0.98 -6.10 4.29
N VAL A 173 -1.58 -5.24 3.46
CA VAL A 173 -0.88 -4.42 2.45
C VAL A 173 0.00 -3.38 3.14
N ILE A 174 -0.54 -2.66 4.12
CA ILE A 174 0.20 -1.66 4.89
C ILE A 174 1.46 -2.28 5.50
N ARG A 175 1.30 -3.46 6.11
CA ARG A 175 2.42 -4.20 6.70
C ARG A 175 3.41 -4.70 5.66
N ALA A 176 2.95 -5.30 4.57
CA ALA A 176 3.82 -5.80 3.50
C ALA A 176 4.57 -4.68 2.77
N SER A 177 3.96 -3.50 2.67
CA SER A 177 4.61 -2.30 2.14
C SER A 177 5.58 -1.64 3.11
N LEU A 178 5.65 -2.12 4.36
CA LEU A 178 6.38 -1.44 5.44
C LEU A 178 5.90 0.01 5.66
N GLY A 179 4.63 0.32 5.30
CA GLY A 179 4.05 1.66 5.40
C GLY A 179 4.38 2.61 4.23
N THR A 180 5.09 2.19 3.17
CA THR A 180 5.34 3.05 1.99
C THR A 180 4.05 3.43 1.26
N VAL A 181 2.98 2.67 1.46
CA VAL A 181 1.64 3.00 0.96
C VAL A 181 1.16 4.40 1.39
N PHE A 182 1.62 4.92 2.53
CA PHE A 182 1.23 6.24 3.03
C PHE A 182 1.99 7.39 2.37
N SER A 183 3.19 7.15 1.87
CA SER A 183 4.06 8.16 1.25
C SER A 183 3.83 8.32 -0.24
N MET A 184 3.03 7.45 -0.87
CA MET A 184 2.81 7.40 -2.31
C MET A 184 1.39 7.86 -2.67
N PRO A 185 1.21 8.67 -3.73
CA PRO A 185 -0.11 8.89 -4.32
C PRO A 185 -0.75 7.57 -4.76
N VAL A 186 -1.97 7.31 -4.35
CA VAL A 186 -2.69 6.09 -4.71
C VAL A 186 -4.13 6.40 -5.08
N ALA A 187 -4.58 5.87 -6.24
CA ALA A 187 -5.97 5.91 -6.64
C ALA A 187 -6.54 4.49 -6.79
N CYS A 188 -7.86 4.39 -6.63
CA CYS A 188 -8.59 3.14 -6.83
C CYS A 188 -9.90 3.41 -7.56
N ASP A 189 -10.10 2.73 -8.69
CA ASP A 189 -11.32 2.90 -9.48
C ASP A 189 -11.64 1.63 -10.28
N THR A 190 -12.69 1.64 -11.09
CA THR A 190 -13.00 0.56 -12.00
C THR A 190 -12.05 0.55 -13.19
N THR A 191 -11.78 -0.63 -13.78
CA THR A 191 -10.93 -0.74 -14.98
C THR A 191 -11.41 0.19 -16.13
N PRO A 192 -12.72 0.28 -16.46
CA PRO A 192 -13.18 1.22 -17.48
C PRO A 192 -12.89 2.69 -17.16
N THR A 193 -13.04 3.11 -15.90
CA THR A 193 -12.76 4.50 -15.48
C THR A 193 -11.27 4.82 -15.60
N VAL A 194 -10.40 3.92 -15.13
CA VAL A 194 -8.93 4.06 -15.25
C VAL A 194 -8.51 4.12 -16.72
N MET A 195 -9.08 3.27 -17.56
CA MET A 195 -8.82 3.29 -19.00
C MET A 195 -9.22 4.63 -19.63
N GLN A 196 -10.39 5.16 -19.29
CA GLN A 196 -10.83 6.46 -19.78
C GLN A 196 -9.90 7.59 -19.32
N TRP A 197 -9.40 7.53 -18.09
CA TRP A 197 -8.38 8.44 -17.58
C TRP A 197 -7.10 8.37 -18.40
N CYS A 198 -6.61 7.17 -18.73
CA CYS A 198 -5.44 6.98 -19.60
C CYS A 198 -5.67 7.56 -21.00
N ILE A 199 -6.83 7.33 -21.60
CA ILE A 199 -7.21 7.86 -22.93
C ILE A 199 -7.17 9.40 -22.90
N SER A 200 -7.81 10.02 -21.91
CA SER A 200 -7.90 11.49 -21.82
C SER A 200 -6.54 12.16 -21.67
N ARG A 201 -5.58 11.47 -21.06
CA ARG A 201 -4.22 11.97 -20.82
C ARG A 201 -3.21 11.54 -21.88
N LYS A 202 -3.65 10.77 -22.87
CA LYS A 202 -2.78 10.15 -23.89
C LYS A 202 -1.61 9.39 -23.23
N GLN A 203 -1.92 8.66 -22.14
CA GLN A 203 -0.93 7.95 -21.36
C GLN A 203 -0.34 6.80 -22.18
N ASN A 204 0.98 6.77 -22.35
CA ASN A 204 1.68 5.61 -22.87
C ASN A 204 1.65 4.49 -21.82
N ILE A 205 1.34 3.28 -22.24
CA ILE A 205 1.18 2.12 -21.34
C ILE A 205 2.11 1.00 -21.81
N VAL A 206 2.90 0.47 -20.88
CA VAL A 206 3.69 -0.75 -21.04
C VAL A 206 3.03 -1.85 -20.22
N ALA A 207 2.41 -2.81 -20.90
CA ALA A 207 1.64 -3.89 -20.27
C ALA A 207 2.48 -5.16 -20.18
N ALA A 208 2.78 -5.63 -18.99
CA ALA A 208 3.50 -6.89 -18.79
C ALA A 208 2.55 -8.09 -18.96
N THR A 209 2.88 -8.95 -19.89
CA THR A 209 2.13 -10.17 -20.22
C THR A 209 3.08 -11.27 -20.66
N PRO A 210 2.80 -12.56 -20.33
CA PRO A 210 3.63 -13.67 -20.81
C PRO A 210 3.78 -13.73 -22.34
N ASN A 211 2.77 -13.26 -23.06
CA ASN A 211 2.73 -13.24 -24.53
C ASN A 211 3.12 -11.88 -25.12
N GLY A 212 3.84 -11.04 -24.38
CA GLY A 212 4.29 -9.74 -24.85
C GLY A 212 5.20 -9.86 -26.07
N THR A 213 5.08 -8.91 -26.99
CA THR A 213 5.83 -8.92 -28.25
C THR A 213 7.19 -8.24 -28.15
N THR A 214 7.35 -7.32 -27.20
CA THR A 214 8.60 -6.60 -26.99
C THR A 214 9.39 -7.22 -25.85
N PRO A 215 10.69 -7.51 -26.02
CA PRO A 215 11.56 -7.89 -24.91
C PRO A 215 11.65 -6.75 -23.89
N TRP A 216 11.61 -7.07 -22.61
CA TRP A 216 11.58 -6.09 -21.51
C TRP A 216 12.70 -5.03 -21.58
N HIS A 217 13.88 -5.39 -22.05
CA HIS A 217 15.04 -4.50 -22.18
C HIS A 217 15.03 -3.62 -23.44
N ALA A 218 14.11 -3.87 -24.36
CA ALA A 218 13.94 -3.08 -25.60
C ALA A 218 12.83 -2.02 -25.49
N VAL A 219 12.09 -2.02 -24.37
CA VAL A 219 11.04 -1.03 -24.08
C VAL A 219 11.67 0.32 -23.75
N GLU A 220 11.09 1.40 -24.28
CA GLU A 220 11.47 2.78 -23.97
C GLU A 220 10.79 3.26 -22.70
N PHE A 221 11.50 3.22 -21.57
CA PHE A 221 11.01 3.68 -20.27
C PHE A 221 11.39 5.14 -19.94
N ALA A 222 12.31 5.77 -20.70
CA ALA A 222 12.73 7.15 -20.43
C ALA A 222 11.57 8.14 -20.54
N ASN A 223 10.57 7.84 -21.40
CA ASN A 223 9.35 8.64 -21.56
C ASN A 223 8.31 8.39 -20.44
N GLN A 224 8.69 7.69 -19.36
CA GLN A 224 7.90 7.48 -18.16
C GLN A 224 6.48 6.92 -18.42
N PRO A 225 6.36 5.79 -19.15
CA PRO A 225 5.06 5.19 -19.38
C PRO A 225 4.44 4.67 -18.09
N ALA A 226 3.12 4.47 -18.09
CA ALA A 226 2.47 3.70 -17.05
C ALA A 226 2.79 2.21 -17.24
N ILE A 227 3.27 1.54 -16.20
CA ILE A 227 3.50 0.09 -16.22
C ILE A 227 2.24 -0.61 -15.74
N LEU A 228 1.59 -1.34 -16.64
CA LEU A 228 0.35 -2.06 -16.38
C LEU A 228 0.64 -3.53 -16.06
N LEU A 229 0.18 -3.98 -14.89
CA LEU A 229 0.30 -5.35 -14.41
C LEU A 229 -1.08 -5.94 -14.14
N GLY A 230 -1.31 -7.16 -14.62
CA GLY A 230 -2.56 -7.89 -14.40
C GLY A 230 -2.53 -8.82 -13.19
N SER A 231 -3.68 -9.45 -12.91
CA SER A 231 -3.82 -10.44 -11.84
C SER A 231 -2.97 -11.69 -12.11
N GLU A 232 -2.58 -12.36 -11.01
CA GLU A 232 -1.78 -13.59 -11.09
C GLU A 232 -2.54 -14.75 -11.74
N ALA A 233 -3.86 -14.77 -11.60
CA ALA A 233 -4.70 -15.86 -12.11
C ALA A 233 -5.17 -15.66 -13.55
N ASN A 234 -5.55 -14.42 -13.92
CA ASN A 234 -6.24 -14.14 -15.17
C ASN A 234 -5.46 -13.18 -16.10
N GLY A 235 -4.33 -12.65 -15.63
CA GLY A 235 -3.60 -11.62 -16.38
C GLY A 235 -4.39 -10.31 -16.47
N LEU A 236 -4.28 -9.64 -17.60
CA LEU A 236 -5.01 -8.42 -17.92
C LEU A 236 -6.38 -8.76 -18.52
N SER A 237 -7.39 -7.94 -18.22
CA SER A 237 -8.71 -8.07 -18.86
C SER A 237 -8.63 -7.75 -20.36
N SER A 238 -9.57 -8.31 -21.13
CA SER A 238 -9.68 -8.07 -22.59
C SER A 238 -9.88 -6.60 -22.94
N LEU A 239 -10.41 -5.80 -22.00
CA LEU A 239 -10.67 -4.38 -22.19
C LEU A 239 -9.42 -3.60 -22.66
N TRP A 240 -8.24 -3.89 -22.12
CA TRP A 240 -7.00 -3.24 -22.49
C TRP A 240 -6.58 -3.56 -23.93
N LEU A 241 -6.64 -4.84 -24.30
CA LEU A 241 -6.29 -5.30 -25.66
C LEU A 241 -7.29 -4.78 -26.71
N GLU A 242 -8.57 -4.73 -26.37
CA GLU A 242 -9.60 -4.16 -27.24
C GLU A 242 -9.41 -2.65 -27.45
N ALA A 243 -9.03 -1.92 -26.40
CA ALA A 243 -8.77 -0.48 -26.49
C ALA A 243 -7.55 -0.19 -27.36
N ASP A 244 -6.51 -1.00 -27.28
CA ASP A 244 -5.33 -0.93 -28.16
C ASP A 244 -5.69 -1.24 -29.61
N THR A 245 -6.37 -2.36 -29.88
CA THR A 245 -6.83 -2.75 -31.21
C THR A 245 -7.67 -1.63 -31.86
N LYS A 246 -8.50 -0.92 -31.08
CA LYS A 246 -9.27 0.23 -31.54
C LYS A 246 -8.48 1.53 -31.61
N LYS A 247 -7.15 1.48 -31.36
CA LYS A 247 -6.23 2.65 -31.32
C LYS A 247 -6.69 3.77 -30.40
N LYS A 248 -7.36 3.41 -29.30
CA LYS A 248 -7.80 4.38 -28.29
C LYS A 248 -6.71 4.70 -27.26
N ILE A 249 -5.78 3.77 -27.04
CA ILE A 249 -4.63 3.91 -26.14
C ILE A 249 -3.36 3.52 -26.89
N ALA A 250 -2.22 4.04 -26.45
CA ALA A 250 -0.90 3.57 -26.87
C ALA A 250 -0.46 2.50 -25.85
N LEU A 251 -0.59 1.23 -26.21
CA LEU A 251 -0.24 0.10 -25.36
C LEU A 251 0.80 -0.76 -26.03
N GLU A 252 1.95 -0.91 -25.39
CA GLU A 252 3.02 -1.81 -25.78
C GLU A 252 3.02 -3.02 -24.84
N THR A 253 3.04 -4.24 -25.39
CA THR A 253 3.09 -5.47 -24.57
C THR A 253 4.53 -5.93 -24.42
N VAL A 254 4.94 -6.19 -23.16
CA VAL A 254 6.29 -6.61 -22.81
C VAL A 254 6.30 -7.99 -22.16
N ALA A 255 7.28 -8.80 -22.53
CA ALA A 255 7.53 -10.11 -21.91
C ALA A 255 8.88 -10.17 -21.23
N LEU A 256 8.91 -10.87 -20.09
CA LEU A 256 10.13 -11.35 -19.44
C LEU A 256 10.38 -12.80 -19.87
N PRO A 257 11.59 -13.15 -20.33
CA PRO A 257 11.86 -14.50 -20.80
C PRO A 257 11.84 -15.51 -19.65
N MET A 258 11.15 -16.63 -19.86
CA MET A 258 11.14 -17.77 -18.96
C MET A 258 11.97 -18.91 -19.55
N LEU A 259 13.12 -19.21 -18.97
CA LEU A 259 14.07 -20.21 -19.49
C LEU A 259 13.92 -21.57 -18.78
N GLY A 260 13.07 -21.65 -17.80
CA GLY A 260 12.83 -22.85 -16.98
C GLY A 260 11.41 -23.38 -17.14
N LEU A 261 10.91 -24.06 -16.08
CA LEU A 261 9.57 -24.67 -16.06
C LEU A 261 8.45 -23.70 -15.62
N ALA A 262 8.80 -22.52 -15.13
CA ALA A 262 7.81 -21.55 -14.70
C ALA A 262 7.20 -20.82 -15.92
N ASP A 263 5.88 -20.70 -15.93
CA ASP A 263 5.15 -19.99 -17.01
C ASP A 263 5.22 -18.47 -16.88
N SER A 264 5.44 -17.96 -15.66
CA SER A 264 5.53 -16.53 -15.35
C SER A 264 6.26 -16.27 -14.03
N LEU A 265 6.74 -15.06 -13.84
CA LEU A 265 7.20 -14.58 -12.55
C LEU A 265 6.02 -14.15 -11.66
N ASN A 266 6.23 -14.18 -10.35
CA ASN A 266 5.34 -13.50 -9.42
C ASN A 266 5.19 -12.03 -9.83
N VAL A 267 3.96 -11.48 -9.74
CA VAL A 267 3.65 -10.12 -10.22
C VAL A 267 4.50 -9.04 -9.54
N SER A 268 4.84 -9.20 -8.25
CA SER A 268 5.71 -8.24 -7.58
C SER A 268 7.18 -8.34 -8.01
N ALA A 269 7.64 -9.53 -8.43
CA ALA A 269 8.95 -9.71 -9.03
C ALA A 269 9.00 -9.07 -10.43
N THR A 270 7.95 -9.28 -11.24
CA THR A 270 7.78 -8.60 -12.54
C THR A 270 7.82 -7.09 -12.37
N ALA A 271 7.07 -6.55 -11.39
CA ALA A 271 7.09 -5.13 -11.07
C ALA A 271 8.50 -4.63 -10.73
N ALA A 272 9.29 -5.40 -9.96
CA ALA A 272 10.64 -5.01 -9.59
C ALA A 272 11.58 -4.95 -10.79
N VAL A 273 11.54 -5.95 -11.68
CA VAL A 273 12.38 -5.97 -12.89
C VAL A 273 12.09 -4.75 -13.76
N LEU A 274 10.80 -4.48 -14.06
CA LEU A 274 10.43 -3.37 -14.94
C LEU A 274 10.66 -2.01 -14.27
N ALA A 275 10.45 -1.89 -12.95
CA ALA A 275 10.70 -0.65 -12.23
C ALA A 275 12.19 -0.27 -12.24
N TYR A 276 13.08 -1.23 -12.04
CA TYR A 276 14.51 -0.95 -12.01
C TYR A 276 15.10 -0.78 -13.41
N GLU A 277 14.53 -1.41 -14.44
CA GLU A 277 14.87 -1.07 -15.83
C GLU A 277 14.42 0.36 -16.16
N SER A 278 13.21 0.76 -15.75
CA SER A 278 12.75 2.14 -15.88
C SER A 278 13.66 3.12 -15.16
N LEU A 279 14.12 2.80 -13.94
CA LEU A 279 15.06 3.62 -13.19
C LEU A 279 16.41 3.73 -13.93
N ARG A 280 16.97 2.60 -14.38
CA ARG A 280 18.23 2.57 -15.13
C ARG A 280 18.20 3.48 -16.35
N GLN A 281 17.11 3.48 -17.12
CA GLN A 281 16.99 4.31 -18.33
C GLN A 281 16.81 5.81 -18.01
N ARG A 282 16.28 6.17 -16.83
CA ARG A 282 16.11 7.56 -16.43
C ARG A 282 17.36 8.19 -15.80
N GLU A 283 18.25 7.36 -15.25
CA GLU A 283 19.48 7.81 -14.58
C GLU A 283 20.71 7.77 -15.49
N LEU A 284 20.60 7.19 -16.68
CA LEU A 284 21.65 7.11 -17.68
C LEU A 284 21.37 8.02 -18.87
#